data_bb75eb1d244db86d8f6a20c017c0df20
#
_entry.id   bb75eb1d244db86d8f6a20c017c0df20
#
_cell.length_a   1.000
_cell.length_b   1.000
_cell.length_c   1.000
_cell.angle_alpha   90.00
_cell.angle_beta   90.00
_cell.angle_gamma   90.00
#
_symmetry.space_group_name_H-M   'P 1'
#
loop_
_entity.id
_entity.type
_entity.pdbx_description
1 polymer ?
#
loop_
_entity_poly.entity_id
_entity_poly.type
_entity_poly.pdbx_seq_one_letter_code
_entity_poly.pdbx_strand_id
1 'polypeptide(L)'
;MSEQDQITTDPSKPAQRMRAGSLTLSATPWLISGFILLVLPMFFTNNSAITIMNQMAITIIFALSYNMLLGQGGMLSFGHAVYAGVGGFACMHIINASDFFANLPLPLLPVFGGLFGMGLAMIVGSFSTRSAGTVFAMISLGVGELIAACSIIVVAFFGGEEGISGDRTYGLPFFGVEFLKQIEVYYLIAGWLMISALLMYLFSRTPIGRMANAVRDNPERAEFLGYSARWVRYYSFIFSGFFAGVAGALFAVNYEILTEENLNLVQSGTILMITFLGGVGFFFGPIIGAVVFTLLQTVLSLQTELWQLYVGALFVATVMYFPGGLAGVLMMHVPAIKFGKARLLLMPYIKTLIPIVIGALGIASLIEMIFHVWHAPNGDEEMTLFWTTFDSHTVMPWLIAGIVAAVGLGVARATAPAMKEAWDEANTAGDVS
;
A
#
# COMPACT_ATOMS: atom_id res chain seq x y z
N MET A 1 -46.50 -33.81 -16.18
CA MET A 1 -47.51 -33.12 -15.39
C MET A 1 -46.76 -32.57 -14.17
N SER A 2 -46.50 -31.33 -14.23
CA SER A 2 -45.61 -30.58 -13.35
C SER A 2 -46.38 -29.98 -12.19
N GLU A 3 -45.97 -30.27 -10.99
CA GLU A 3 -46.48 -29.62 -9.80
C GLU A 3 -45.71 -28.27 -9.63
N GLN A 4 -46.44 -27.17 -9.81
CA GLN A 4 -45.96 -25.82 -9.53
C GLN A 4 -46.06 -25.58 -8.01
N ASP A 5 -44.89 -25.50 -7.37
CA ASP A 5 -44.82 -24.99 -5.99
C ASP A 5 -45.28 -23.53 -5.96
N GLN A 6 -46.50 -23.32 -5.53
CA GLN A 6 -47.03 -22.01 -5.16
C GLN A 6 -46.40 -21.56 -3.82
N ILE A 7 -45.46 -20.62 -3.91
CA ILE A 7 -44.97 -19.91 -2.71
C ILE A 7 -46.12 -19.01 -2.21
N THR A 8 -46.87 -19.49 -1.26
CA THR A 8 -47.83 -18.66 -0.53
C THR A 8 -47.10 -17.74 0.43
N THR A 9 -47.01 -16.47 0.10
CA THR A 9 -46.54 -15.42 1.01
C THR A 9 -47.61 -15.17 2.06
N ASP A 10 -47.34 -15.54 3.29
CA ASP A 10 -48.18 -15.28 4.47
C ASP A 10 -48.20 -13.74 4.76
N PRO A 11 -49.34 -13.05 4.59
CA PRO A 11 -49.43 -11.60 4.78
C PRO A 11 -49.40 -11.18 6.27
N SER A 12 -49.35 -12.10 7.21
CA SER A 12 -49.33 -11.79 8.65
C SER A 12 -47.93 -11.66 9.23
N LYS A 13 -46.84 -11.99 8.48
CA LYS A 13 -45.48 -11.74 8.92
C LYS A 13 -45.13 -10.29 8.69
N PRO A 14 -44.88 -9.49 9.74
CA PRO A 14 -44.41 -8.13 9.56
C PRO A 14 -43.12 -8.19 8.70
N ALA A 15 -43.15 -7.52 7.55
CA ALA A 15 -41.97 -7.34 6.69
C ALA A 15 -40.83 -6.94 7.62
N GLN A 16 -39.81 -7.80 7.74
CA GLN A 16 -38.58 -7.43 8.42
C GLN A 16 -38.07 -6.19 7.71
N ARG A 17 -38.42 -5.02 8.27
CA ARG A 17 -37.79 -3.74 7.84
C ARG A 17 -36.32 -4.04 7.93
N MET A 18 -35.67 -4.13 6.76
CA MET A 18 -34.22 -3.99 6.68
C MET A 18 -33.93 -2.72 7.46
N ARG A 19 -33.48 -2.87 8.69
CA ARG A 19 -32.92 -1.75 9.45
C ARG A 19 -31.85 -1.21 8.53
N ALA A 20 -32.10 -0.03 7.99
CA ALA A 20 -31.07 0.78 7.38
C ALA A 20 -29.92 0.75 8.39
N GLY A 21 -28.86 0.03 8.04
CA GLY A 21 -27.75 -0.23 8.96
C GLY A 21 -27.33 1.12 9.49
N SER A 22 -27.54 1.32 10.80
CA SER A 22 -27.10 2.52 11.47
C SER A 22 -25.65 2.73 11.06
N LEU A 23 -25.32 3.91 10.56
CA LEU A 23 -23.97 4.41 10.31
C LEU A 23 -23.23 4.59 11.64
N THR A 24 -23.28 3.59 12.51
CA THR A 24 -22.41 3.54 13.67
C THR A 24 -21.03 3.24 13.13
N LEU A 25 -20.27 4.32 12.83
CA LEU A 25 -18.83 4.23 12.81
C LEU A 25 -18.47 3.57 14.16
N SER A 26 -18.01 2.33 14.13
CA SER A 26 -17.36 1.79 15.30
C SER A 26 -16.13 2.68 15.52
N ALA A 27 -16.17 3.56 16.51
CA ALA A 27 -15.06 4.46 16.82
C ALA A 27 -13.82 3.70 17.30
N THR A 28 -14.05 2.46 17.78
CA THR A 28 -13.01 1.61 18.37
C THR A 28 -11.77 1.44 17.50
N PRO A 29 -11.82 1.04 16.21
CA PRO A 29 -10.60 0.87 15.40
C PRO A 29 -9.87 2.19 15.18
N TRP A 30 -10.58 3.31 15.09
CA TRP A 30 -9.98 4.64 14.94
C TRP A 30 -9.27 5.10 16.22
N LEU A 31 -9.87 4.85 17.38
CA LEU A 31 -9.26 5.16 18.67
C LEU A 31 -8.02 4.28 18.91
N ILE A 32 -8.09 2.98 18.57
CA ILE A 32 -6.96 2.07 18.69
C ILE A 32 -5.81 2.51 17.77
N SER A 33 -6.09 2.81 16.49
CA SER A 33 -5.05 3.27 15.55
C SER A 33 -4.45 4.62 15.97
N GLY A 34 -5.27 5.57 16.43
CA GLY A 34 -4.79 6.84 16.97
C GLY A 34 -3.93 6.66 18.21
N PHE A 35 -4.32 5.78 19.13
CA PHE A 35 -3.53 5.44 20.31
C PHE A 35 -2.17 4.80 19.95
N ILE A 36 -2.17 3.86 19.00
CA ILE A 36 -0.93 3.24 18.50
C ILE A 36 0.00 4.30 17.93
N LEU A 37 -0.50 5.19 17.07
CA LEU A 37 0.32 6.26 16.48
C LEU A 37 0.86 7.24 17.52
N LEU A 38 0.12 7.52 18.59
CA LEU A 38 0.60 8.39 19.69
C LEU A 38 1.70 7.74 20.52
N VAL A 39 1.61 6.43 20.75
CA VAL A 39 2.49 5.71 21.69
C VAL A 39 3.74 5.17 20.98
N LEU A 40 3.66 4.90 19.68
CA LEU A 40 4.74 4.29 18.90
C LEU A 40 6.10 5.00 19.03
N PRO A 41 6.20 6.36 18.96
CA PRO A 41 7.48 7.06 19.12
C PRO A 41 8.08 6.98 20.53
N MET A 42 7.29 6.59 21.54
CA MET A 42 7.82 6.40 22.90
C MET A 42 8.70 5.15 23.02
N PHE A 43 8.43 4.14 22.15
CA PHE A 43 9.25 2.92 22.09
C PHE A 43 10.43 3.08 21.13
N PHE A 44 10.27 3.87 20.08
CA PHE A 44 11.27 4.07 19.04
C PHE A 44 11.72 5.52 19.02
N THR A 45 12.68 5.87 19.87
CA THR A 45 13.15 7.25 20.06
C THR A 45 14.27 7.68 19.11
N ASN A 46 14.83 6.72 18.34
CA ASN A 46 15.91 7.00 17.39
C ASN A 46 15.37 7.78 16.18
N ASN A 47 16.07 8.82 15.75
CA ASN A 47 15.69 9.63 14.59
C ASN A 47 15.49 8.80 13.31
N SER A 48 16.33 7.79 13.08
CA SER A 48 16.16 6.87 11.92
C SER A 48 14.83 6.11 11.99
N ALA A 49 14.47 5.61 13.18
CA ALA A 49 13.19 4.91 13.35
C ALA A 49 11.99 5.85 13.15
N ILE A 50 12.08 7.09 13.63
CA ILE A 50 11.04 8.11 13.43
C ILE A 50 10.90 8.43 11.94
N THR A 51 12.01 8.55 11.20
CA THR A 51 11.97 8.79 9.73
C THR A 51 11.32 7.63 9.00
N ILE A 52 11.60 6.37 9.39
CA ILE A 52 10.95 5.18 8.82
C ILE A 52 9.45 5.19 9.10
N MET A 53 9.04 5.54 10.32
CA MET A 53 7.62 5.67 10.68
C MET A 53 6.91 6.78 9.89
N ASN A 54 7.59 7.90 9.64
CA ASN A 54 7.10 8.97 8.77
C ASN A 54 6.89 8.46 7.34
N GLN A 55 7.88 7.77 6.79
CA GLN A 55 7.78 7.16 5.46
C GLN A 55 6.63 6.16 5.37
N MET A 56 6.47 5.30 6.38
CA MET A 56 5.34 4.36 6.44
C MET A 56 4.00 5.11 6.41
N ALA A 57 3.86 6.14 7.22
CA ALA A 57 2.61 6.90 7.30
C ALA A 57 2.27 7.60 5.98
N ILE A 58 3.26 8.22 5.32
CA ILE A 58 3.10 8.82 3.99
C ILE A 58 2.73 7.76 2.95
N THR A 59 3.43 6.63 2.95
CA THR A 59 3.16 5.50 2.05
C THR A 59 1.76 4.92 2.26
N ILE A 60 1.26 4.85 3.50
CA ILE A 60 -0.12 4.42 3.81
C ILE A 60 -1.13 5.37 3.19
N ILE A 61 -0.97 6.69 3.32
CA ILE A 61 -1.89 7.67 2.70
C ILE A 61 -1.89 7.48 1.18
N PHE A 62 -0.71 7.35 0.59
CA PHE A 62 -0.56 7.18 -0.85
C PHE A 62 -1.15 5.85 -1.35
N ALA A 63 -0.92 4.74 -0.63
CA ALA A 63 -1.49 3.44 -0.97
C ALA A 63 -3.01 3.40 -0.80
N LEU A 64 -3.57 4.06 0.23
CA LEU A 64 -5.01 4.22 0.40
C LEU A 64 -5.63 5.06 -0.73
N SER A 65 -4.96 6.13 -1.17
CA SER A 65 -5.42 6.94 -2.31
C SER A 65 -5.45 6.10 -3.59
N TYR A 66 -4.43 5.27 -3.82
CA TYR A 66 -4.39 4.34 -4.94
C TYR A 66 -5.49 3.29 -4.86
N ASN A 67 -5.79 2.77 -3.67
CA ASN A 67 -6.86 1.81 -3.45
C ASN A 67 -8.27 2.40 -3.69
N MET A 68 -8.48 3.69 -3.48
CA MET A 68 -9.72 4.37 -3.90
C MET A 68 -9.92 4.25 -5.41
N LEU A 69 -8.83 4.35 -6.17
CA LEU A 69 -8.87 4.27 -7.63
C LEU A 69 -9.01 2.83 -8.12
N LEU A 70 -8.10 1.95 -7.65
CA LEU A 70 -8.03 0.56 -8.09
C LEU A 70 -9.06 -0.32 -7.36
N GLY A 71 -9.07 -0.30 -6.04
CA GLY A 71 -9.87 -1.20 -5.21
C GLY A 71 -11.36 -0.91 -5.30
N GLN A 72 -11.74 0.36 -5.29
CA GLN A 72 -13.14 0.77 -5.36
C GLN A 72 -13.58 1.03 -6.81
N GLY A 73 -12.75 1.73 -7.60
CA GLY A 73 -13.09 2.16 -8.97
C GLY A 73 -12.73 1.20 -10.07
N GLY A 74 -11.91 0.17 -9.82
CA GLY A 74 -11.42 -0.77 -10.83
C GLY A 74 -10.51 -0.11 -11.88
N MET A 75 -9.91 1.02 -11.57
CA MET A 75 -9.06 1.80 -12.47
C MET A 75 -7.58 1.59 -12.12
N LEU A 76 -6.88 0.79 -12.93
CA LEU A 76 -5.44 0.56 -12.78
C LEU A 76 -4.65 1.72 -13.39
N SER A 77 -3.98 2.53 -12.56
CA SER A 77 -3.20 3.68 -12.98
C SER A 77 -1.70 3.42 -12.86
N PHE A 78 -0.96 3.54 -13.95
CA PHE A 78 0.51 3.49 -13.94
C PHE A 78 1.18 4.86 -13.78
N GLY A 79 0.41 5.95 -13.75
CA GLY A 79 0.91 7.31 -13.56
C GLY A 79 0.43 7.94 -12.24
N HIS A 80 0.16 7.15 -11.21
CA HIS A 80 -0.42 7.70 -9.97
C HIS A 80 0.56 8.57 -9.17
N ALA A 81 1.86 8.30 -9.27
CA ALA A 81 2.91 9.08 -8.64
C ALA A 81 2.93 10.55 -9.07
N VAL A 82 2.46 10.83 -10.27
CA VAL A 82 2.42 12.21 -10.80
C VAL A 82 1.54 13.14 -9.95
N TYR A 83 0.42 12.65 -9.42
CA TYR A 83 -0.47 13.48 -8.57
C TYR A 83 0.18 13.76 -7.21
N ALA A 84 0.91 12.80 -6.66
CA ALA A 84 1.70 12.99 -5.45
C ALA A 84 2.88 13.94 -5.71
N GLY A 85 3.65 13.70 -6.76
CA GLY A 85 4.81 14.53 -7.12
C GLY A 85 4.42 15.98 -7.37
N VAL A 86 3.40 16.24 -8.21
CA VAL A 86 2.95 17.62 -8.48
C VAL A 86 2.44 18.31 -7.20
N GLY A 87 1.72 17.58 -6.33
CA GLY A 87 1.32 18.10 -5.02
C GLY A 87 2.52 18.45 -4.14
N GLY A 88 3.55 17.61 -4.14
CA GLY A 88 4.79 17.85 -3.40
C GLY A 88 5.58 19.04 -3.97
N PHE A 89 5.80 19.11 -5.30
CA PHE A 89 6.49 20.23 -5.94
C PHE A 89 5.78 21.56 -5.71
N ALA A 90 4.45 21.58 -5.78
CA ALA A 90 3.68 22.78 -5.44
C ALA A 90 3.93 23.21 -3.98
N CYS A 91 4.03 22.26 -3.05
CA CYS A 91 4.36 22.56 -1.66
C CYS A 91 5.80 23.08 -1.51
N MET A 92 6.78 22.57 -2.25
CA MET A 92 8.15 23.09 -2.25
C MET A 92 8.19 24.54 -2.73
N HIS A 93 7.42 24.89 -3.77
CA HIS A 93 7.31 26.29 -4.19
C HIS A 93 6.69 27.17 -3.12
N ILE A 94 5.71 26.67 -2.36
CA ILE A 94 5.12 27.44 -1.24
C ILE A 94 6.14 27.63 -0.14
N ILE A 95 6.91 26.58 0.22
CA ILE A 95 7.99 26.66 1.22
C ILE A 95 9.04 27.69 0.82
N ASN A 96 9.43 27.71 -0.47
CA ASN A 96 10.44 28.63 -1.01
C ASN A 96 9.92 30.05 -1.25
N ALA A 97 8.59 30.26 -1.24
CA ALA A 97 7.98 31.60 -1.27
C ALA A 97 8.01 32.23 0.13
N SER A 98 9.17 32.69 0.58
CA SER A 98 9.48 33.09 1.96
C SER A 98 8.43 34.02 2.59
N ASP A 99 7.98 35.05 1.88
CA ASP A 99 7.01 36.03 2.39
C ASP A 99 5.61 35.41 2.61
N PHE A 100 5.22 34.48 1.77
CA PHE A 100 3.93 33.77 1.91
C PHE A 100 4.01 32.68 2.96
N PHE A 101 5.09 31.90 2.94
CA PHE A 101 5.28 30.75 3.83
C PHE A 101 5.48 31.19 5.29
N ALA A 102 6.17 32.29 5.54
CA ALA A 102 6.33 32.84 6.89
C ALA A 102 5.00 33.18 7.59
N ASN A 103 3.91 33.33 6.83
CA ASN A 103 2.56 33.58 7.34
C ASN A 103 1.65 32.33 7.28
N LEU A 104 2.17 31.18 6.82
CA LEU A 104 1.39 29.96 6.67
C LEU A 104 1.82 28.92 7.71
N PRO A 105 0.90 28.39 8.55
CA PRO A 105 1.23 27.30 9.43
C PRO A 105 1.49 26.01 8.65
N LEU A 106 2.61 25.34 8.93
CA LEU A 106 3.05 24.10 8.27
C LEU A 106 1.96 23.00 8.16
N PRO A 107 1.10 22.80 9.18
CA PRO A 107 0.02 21.82 9.09
C PRO A 107 -1.01 22.03 7.99
N LEU A 108 -1.08 23.21 7.38
CA LEU A 108 -1.99 23.48 6.26
C LEU A 108 -1.37 23.13 4.89
N LEU A 109 -0.06 22.95 4.82
CA LEU A 109 0.64 22.68 3.56
C LEU A 109 0.08 21.45 2.81
N PRO A 110 -0.24 20.32 3.48
CA PRO A 110 -0.80 19.16 2.79
C PRO A 110 -2.15 19.41 2.12
N VAL A 111 -2.93 20.40 2.57
CA VAL A 111 -4.17 20.81 1.88
C VAL A 111 -3.84 21.39 0.50
N PHE A 112 -2.84 22.25 0.43
CA PHE A 112 -2.41 22.84 -0.85
C PHE A 112 -1.89 21.76 -1.79
N GLY A 113 -1.01 20.86 -1.32
CA GLY A 113 -0.55 19.73 -2.14
C GLY A 113 -1.71 18.86 -2.62
N GLY A 114 -2.68 18.58 -1.75
CA GLY A 114 -3.92 17.89 -2.13
C GLY A 114 -4.71 18.62 -3.22
N LEU A 115 -4.85 19.95 -3.11
CA LEU A 115 -5.55 20.77 -4.11
C LEU A 115 -4.83 20.77 -5.47
N PHE A 116 -3.50 20.85 -5.49
CA PHE A 116 -2.72 20.75 -6.73
C PHE A 116 -2.82 19.36 -7.37
N GLY A 117 -2.68 18.29 -6.57
CA GLY A 117 -2.89 16.92 -7.04
C GLY A 117 -4.31 16.70 -7.56
N MET A 118 -5.33 17.27 -6.89
CA MET A 118 -6.72 17.26 -7.33
C MET A 118 -6.91 18.02 -8.64
N GLY A 119 -6.31 19.20 -8.77
CA GLY A 119 -6.39 20.02 -9.98
C GLY A 119 -5.84 19.28 -11.20
N LEU A 120 -4.68 18.64 -11.06
CA LEU A 120 -4.13 17.79 -12.11
C LEU A 120 -5.04 16.60 -12.41
N ALA A 121 -5.58 15.95 -11.36
CA ALA A 121 -6.51 14.84 -11.53
C ALA A 121 -7.81 15.28 -12.22
N MET A 122 -8.30 16.49 -12.01
CA MET A 122 -9.43 17.04 -12.75
C MET A 122 -9.15 17.16 -14.25
N ILE A 123 -7.97 17.67 -14.61
CA ILE A 123 -7.56 17.85 -16.01
C ILE A 123 -7.42 16.46 -16.67
N VAL A 124 -6.58 15.59 -16.11
CA VAL A 124 -6.32 14.26 -16.68
C VAL A 124 -7.56 13.38 -16.64
N GLY A 125 -8.32 13.41 -15.56
CA GLY A 125 -9.55 12.65 -15.39
C GLY A 125 -10.62 13.00 -16.40
N SER A 126 -10.68 14.25 -16.88
CA SER A 126 -11.68 14.69 -17.84
C SER A 126 -11.70 13.89 -19.15
N PHE A 127 -10.55 13.39 -19.57
CA PHE A 127 -10.42 12.56 -20.76
C PHE A 127 -10.09 11.08 -20.44
N SER A 128 -9.28 10.78 -19.42
CA SER A 128 -8.85 9.42 -19.13
C SER A 128 -9.98 8.52 -18.59
N THR A 129 -10.87 9.06 -17.75
CA THR A 129 -11.97 8.30 -17.13
C THR A 129 -13.13 7.98 -18.09
N ARG A 130 -13.08 8.46 -19.33
CA ARG A 130 -14.00 8.05 -20.40
C ARG A 130 -13.79 6.60 -20.79
N SER A 131 -12.56 6.09 -20.62
CA SER A 131 -12.17 4.72 -20.89
C SER A 131 -12.04 3.91 -19.59
N ALA A 132 -12.08 2.60 -19.69
CA ALA A 132 -11.92 1.68 -18.57
C ALA A 132 -10.88 0.60 -18.91
N GLY A 133 -10.48 -0.17 -17.89
CA GLY A 133 -9.58 -1.32 -18.07
C GLY A 133 -8.22 -0.92 -18.64
N THR A 134 -7.75 -1.70 -19.63
CA THR A 134 -6.42 -1.52 -20.22
C THR A 134 -6.21 -0.18 -20.91
N VAL A 135 -7.26 0.37 -21.54
CA VAL A 135 -7.18 1.68 -22.22
C VAL A 135 -6.91 2.79 -21.20
N PHE A 136 -7.60 2.80 -20.06
CA PHE A 136 -7.32 3.75 -18.98
C PHE A 136 -5.89 3.58 -18.45
N ALA A 137 -5.45 2.35 -18.26
CA ALA A 137 -4.08 2.05 -17.78
C ALA A 137 -3.00 2.60 -18.74
N MET A 138 -3.20 2.44 -20.06
CA MET A 138 -2.27 2.96 -21.06
C MET A 138 -2.27 4.51 -21.11
N ILE A 139 -3.44 5.14 -21.00
CA ILE A 139 -3.55 6.60 -20.94
C ILE A 139 -2.83 7.13 -19.69
N SER A 140 -3.04 6.49 -18.54
CA SER A 140 -2.39 6.90 -17.29
C SER A 140 -0.87 6.73 -17.33
N LEU A 141 -0.38 5.67 -18.00
CA LEU A 141 1.04 5.47 -18.25
C LEU A 141 1.62 6.60 -19.11
N GLY A 142 0.98 6.88 -20.27
CA GLY A 142 1.44 7.94 -21.18
C GLY A 142 1.44 9.31 -20.54
N VAL A 143 0.44 9.64 -19.72
CA VAL A 143 0.41 10.89 -18.94
C VAL A 143 1.52 10.91 -17.88
N GLY A 144 1.75 9.78 -17.21
CA GLY A 144 2.82 9.62 -16.23
C GLY A 144 4.19 9.94 -16.83
N GLU A 145 4.53 9.27 -17.93
CA GLU A 145 5.78 9.48 -18.66
C GLU A 145 5.91 10.89 -19.25
N LEU A 146 4.80 11.45 -19.74
CA LEU A 146 4.80 12.84 -20.24
C LEU A 146 5.19 13.84 -19.14
N ILE A 147 4.62 13.73 -17.95
CA ILE A 147 4.89 14.66 -16.84
C ILE A 147 6.28 14.39 -16.26
N ALA A 148 6.73 13.13 -16.17
CA ALA A 148 8.08 12.78 -15.78
C ALA A 148 9.12 13.38 -16.77
N ALA A 149 8.88 13.29 -18.07
CA ALA A 149 9.74 13.96 -19.06
C ALA A 149 9.68 15.49 -18.94
N CYS A 150 8.50 16.06 -18.69
CA CYS A 150 8.34 17.49 -18.46
C CYS A 150 9.11 17.95 -17.21
N SER A 151 9.27 17.11 -16.19
CA SER A 151 9.98 17.51 -14.96
C SER A 151 11.47 17.83 -15.20
N ILE A 152 12.08 17.18 -16.16
CA ILE A 152 13.47 17.46 -16.56
C ILE A 152 13.54 18.75 -17.41
N ILE A 153 12.54 18.99 -18.27
CA ILE A 153 12.55 20.10 -19.24
C ILE A 153 12.11 21.41 -18.60
N VAL A 154 11.08 21.37 -17.75
CA VAL A 154 10.49 22.55 -17.11
C VAL A 154 11.19 22.81 -15.76
N VAL A 155 12.47 23.17 -15.84
CA VAL A 155 13.35 23.41 -14.68
C VAL A 155 12.74 24.44 -13.72
N ALA A 156 12.04 25.46 -14.22
CA ALA A 156 11.43 26.51 -13.39
C ALA A 156 10.40 25.98 -12.38
N PHE A 157 9.73 24.85 -12.66
CA PHE A 157 8.75 24.26 -11.75
C PHE A 157 9.24 22.99 -11.06
N PHE A 158 10.06 22.18 -11.72
CA PHE A 158 10.47 20.90 -11.18
C PHE A 158 11.95 20.87 -10.71
N GLY A 159 12.75 21.90 -11.03
CA GLY A 159 14.16 21.94 -10.67
C GLY A 159 15.08 21.13 -11.59
N GLY A 160 14.52 20.42 -12.58
CA GLY A 160 15.29 19.54 -13.47
C GLY A 160 15.79 18.27 -12.74
N GLU A 161 16.97 17.79 -13.09
CA GLU A 161 17.59 16.58 -12.50
C GLU A 161 17.95 16.78 -11.02
N GLU A 162 18.33 17.99 -10.60
CA GLU A 162 18.70 18.30 -9.22
C GLU A 162 17.47 18.35 -8.27
N GLY A 163 16.27 18.57 -8.85
CA GLY A 163 15.04 18.73 -8.10
C GLY A 163 14.94 20.09 -7.36
N ILE A 164 14.04 20.17 -6.40
CA ILE A 164 13.83 21.36 -5.57
C ILE A 164 13.95 20.97 -4.10
N SER A 165 14.76 21.73 -3.36
CA SER A 165 14.86 21.65 -1.89
C SER A 165 14.21 22.87 -1.25
N GLY A 166 13.76 22.72 0.00
CA GLY A 166 13.18 23.78 0.79
C GLY A 166 13.32 23.49 2.28
N ASP A 167 13.28 24.54 3.10
CA ASP A 167 13.41 24.42 4.55
C ASP A 167 12.05 24.67 5.21
N ARG A 168 11.51 23.64 5.87
CA ARG A 168 10.21 23.68 6.56
C ARG A 168 10.17 24.57 7.79
N THR A 169 11.34 24.95 8.33
CA THR A 169 11.43 25.67 9.60
C THR A 169 11.07 27.15 9.50
N TYR A 170 11.02 27.71 8.30
CA TYR A 170 10.66 29.12 8.08
C TYR A 170 9.16 29.42 8.15
N GLY A 171 8.30 28.39 8.29
CA GLY A 171 6.86 28.57 8.40
C GLY A 171 6.41 29.15 9.74
N LEU A 172 5.16 29.64 9.79
CA LEU A 172 4.57 30.14 11.02
C LEU A 172 4.48 29.02 12.07
N PRO A 173 4.99 29.23 13.30
CA PRO A 173 4.83 28.28 14.39
C PRO A 173 3.37 27.96 14.67
N PHE A 174 3.03 26.69 14.80
CA PHE A 174 1.66 26.25 15.09
C PHE A 174 1.55 25.83 16.56
N PHE A 175 0.79 26.56 17.36
CA PHE A 175 0.70 26.40 18.82
C PHE A 175 2.06 26.36 19.53
N GLY A 176 3.05 27.13 19.04
CA GLY A 176 4.41 27.18 19.61
C GLY A 176 5.33 26.04 19.17
N VAL A 177 4.91 25.21 18.21
CA VAL A 177 5.74 24.15 17.60
C VAL A 177 6.34 24.68 16.31
N GLU A 178 7.66 24.62 16.17
CA GLU A 178 8.43 25.13 15.00
C GLU A 178 8.80 24.01 14.01
N PHE A 179 8.44 22.76 14.28
CA PHE A 179 8.72 21.57 13.46
C PHE A 179 10.21 21.33 13.16
N LEU A 180 11.08 21.76 14.06
CA LEU A 180 12.52 21.55 13.97
C LEU A 180 12.90 20.08 14.18
N LYS A 181 12.24 19.42 15.14
CA LYS A 181 12.52 18.04 15.51
C LYS A 181 11.74 17.08 14.65
N GLN A 182 12.37 15.96 14.26
CA GLN A 182 11.72 14.93 13.45
C GLN A 182 10.48 14.32 14.12
N ILE A 183 10.43 14.29 15.45
CA ILE A 183 9.25 13.82 16.20
C ILE A 183 8.05 14.76 16.06
N GLU A 184 8.27 16.06 15.91
CA GLU A 184 7.19 17.03 15.69
C GLU A 184 6.56 16.83 14.31
N VAL A 185 7.42 16.55 13.32
CA VAL A 185 6.98 16.19 11.94
C VAL A 185 6.23 14.86 11.95
N TYR A 186 6.66 13.90 12.76
CA TYR A 186 5.95 12.64 12.91
C TYR A 186 4.50 12.84 13.37
N TYR A 187 4.27 13.64 14.42
CA TYR A 187 2.92 13.89 14.89
C TYR A 187 2.06 14.64 13.87
N LEU A 188 2.66 15.52 13.08
CA LEU A 188 1.98 16.16 11.96
C LEU A 188 1.54 15.13 10.92
N ILE A 189 2.45 14.26 10.49
CA ILE A 189 2.18 13.21 9.49
C ILE A 189 1.16 12.19 10.02
N ALA A 190 1.30 11.77 11.29
CA ALA A 190 0.35 10.86 11.94
C ALA A 190 -1.07 11.47 12.03
N GLY A 191 -1.17 12.76 12.33
CA GLY A 191 -2.43 13.51 12.31
C GLY A 191 -3.07 13.50 10.92
N TRP A 192 -2.29 13.80 9.88
CA TRP A 192 -2.75 13.75 8.49
C TRP A 192 -3.08 12.34 8.02
N LEU A 193 -2.35 11.32 8.47
CA LEU A 193 -2.70 9.94 8.20
C LEU A 193 -4.10 9.60 8.73
N MET A 194 -4.39 9.96 9.98
CA MET A 194 -5.71 9.73 10.59
C MET A 194 -6.82 10.49 9.87
N ILE A 195 -6.60 11.76 9.55
CA ILE A 195 -7.57 12.60 8.83
C ILE A 195 -7.81 12.02 7.43
N SER A 196 -6.76 11.74 6.68
CA SER A 196 -6.87 11.22 5.31
C SER A 196 -7.52 9.85 5.26
N ALA A 197 -7.10 8.92 6.13
CA ALA A 197 -7.71 7.59 6.22
C ALA A 197 -9.20 7.67 6.60
N LEU A 198 -9.57 8.54 7.56
CA LEU A 198 -10.96 8.75 7.93
C LEU A 198 -11.78 9.33 6.77
N LEU A 199 -11.28 10.34 6.09
CA LEU A 199 -11.99 10.96 4.95
C LEU A 199 -12.14 9.97 3.79
N MET A 200 -11.11 9.18 3.46
CA MET A 200 -11.19 8.13 2.44
C MET A 200 -12.18 7.02 2.84
N TYR A 201 -12.20 6.64 4.12
CA TYR A 201 -13.21 5.70 4.63
C TYR A 201 -14.62 6.26 4.54
N LEU A 202 -14.83 7.51 4.92
CA LEU A 202 -16.13 8.19 4.79
C LEU A 202 -16.56 8.28 3.33
N PHE A 203 -15.64 8.61 2.42
CA PHE A 203 -15.90 8.60 0.98
C PHE A 203 -16.41 7.25 0.51
N SER A 204 -15.78 6.15 0.93
CA SER A 204 -16.21 4.78 0.57
C SER A 204 -17.64 4.45 1.03
N ARG A 205 -18.16 5.18 2.02
CA ARG A 205 -19.54 5.04 2.54
C ARG A 205 -20.54 5.95 1.86
N THR A 206 -20.09 6.95 1.11
CA THR A 206 -20.97 7.83 0.32
C THR A 206 -21.66 7.06 -0.81
N PRO A 207 -22.74 7.57 -1.39
CA PRO A 207 -23.35 6.98 -2.58
C PRO A 207 -22.36 6.81 -3.73
N ILE A 208 -21.50 7.81 -3.98
CA ILE A 208 -20.47 7.74 -5.04
C ILE A 208 -19.47 6.63 -4.77
N GLY A 209 -18.93 6.52 -3.54
CA GLY A 209 -17.99 5.47 -3.18
C GLY A 209 -18.58 4.06 -3.29
N ARG A 210 -19.87 3.90 -2.93
CA ARG A 210 -20.57 2.61 -3.11
C ARG A 210 -20.82 2.31 -4.58
N MET A 211 -21.18 3.34 -5.36
CA MET A 211 -21.37 3.17 -6.80
C MET A 211 -20.06 2.91 -7.54
N ALA A 212 -18.90 3.37 -7.02
CA ALA A 212 -17.60 3.03 -7.58
C ALA A 212 -17.38 1.50 -7.61
N ASN A 213 -17.69 0.81 -6.51
CA ASN A 213 -17.64 -0.66 -6.48
C ASN A 213 -18.64 -1.29 -7.46
N ALA A 214 -19.87 -0.77 -7.55
CA ALA A 214 -20.86 -1.27 -8.48
C ALA A 214 -20.43 -1.09 -9.95
N VAL A 215 -19.83 0.06 -10.29
CA VAL A 215 -19.28 0.36 -11.63
C VAL A 215 -18.07 -0.53 -11.95
N ARG A 216 -17.24 -0.84 -10.95
CA ARG A 216 -16.14 -1.79 -11.11
C ARG A 216 -16.64 -3.19 -11.47
N ASP A 217 -17.67 -3.67 -10.76
CA ASP A 217 -18.19 -5.03 -10.91
C ASP A 217 -19.06 -5.17 -12.17
N ASN A 218 -19.92 -4.19 -12.45
CA ASN A 218 -20.75 -4.16 -13.65
C ASN A 218 -21.23 -2.72 -13.96
N PRO A 219 -20.57 -2.03 -14.92
CA PRO A 219 -20.91 -0.65 -15.27
C PRO A 219 -22.32 -0.50 -15.87
N GLU A 220 -22.78 -1.49 -16.66
CA GLU A 220 -24.12 -1.44 -17.29
C GLU A 220 -25.22 -1.49 -16.22
N ARG A 221 -25.07 -2.34 -15.20
CA ARG A 221 -26.02 -2.40 -14.09
C ARG A 221 -26.08 -1.07 -13.32
N ALA A 222 -24.95 -0.40 -13.15
CA ALA A 222 -24.90 0.92 -12.50
C ALA A 222 -25.65 1.98 -13.32
N GLU A 223 -25.56 1.93 -14.65
CA GLU A 223 -26.27 2.83 -15.57
C GLU A 223 -27.78 2.59 -15.54
N PHE A 224 -28.25 1.33 -15.43
CA PHE A 224 -29.68 1.05 -15.22
C PHE A 224 -30.23 1.62 -13.91
N LEU A 225 -29.39 1.83 -12.91
CA LEU A 225 -29.76 2.50 -11.66
C LEU A 225 -29.70 4.05 -11.75
N GLY A 226 -29.42 4.59 -12.93
CA GLY A 226 -29.34 6.03 -13.20
C GLY A 226 -28.00 6.68 -12.88
N TYR A 227 -26.94 5.91 -12.60
CA TYR A 227 -25.60 6.42 -12.35
C TYR A 227 -24.74 6.30 -13.61
N SER A 228 -24.16 7.40 -14.06
CA SER A 228 -23.19 7.36 -15.16
C SER A 228 -21.87 6.80 -14.69
N ALA A 229 -21.43 5.68 -15.27
CA ALA A 229 -20.15 5.03 -14.94
C ALA A 229 -18.95 5.98 -15.10
N ARG A 230 -18.99 6.84 -16.14
CA ARG A 230 -17.97 7.86 -16.39
C ARG A 230 -17.83 8.86 -15.23
N TRP A 231 -18.96 9.44 -14.76
CA TRP A 231 -18.92 10.44 -13.69
C TRP A 231 -18.49 9.84 -12.35
N VAL A 232 -18.91 8.61 -12.04
CA VAL A 232 -18.48 7.90 -10.83
C VAL A 232 -16.97 7.68 -10.85
N ARG A 233 -16.39 7.22 -11.97
CA ARG A 233 -14.94 7.08 -12.16
C ARG A 233 -14.23 8.41 -12.01
N TYR A 234 -14.76 9.47 -12.63
CA TYR A 234 -14.16 10.80 -12.59
C TYR A 234 -14.06 11.36 -11.17
N TYR A 235 -15.13 11.29 -10.38
CA TYR A 235 -15.08 11.75 -8.99
C TYR A 235 -14.14 10.90 -8.13
N SER A 236 -14.16 9.58 -8.28
CA SER A 236 -13.22 8.70 -7.57
C SER A 236 -11.77 9.05 -7.90
N PHE A 237 -11.49 9.38 -9.17
CA PHE A 237 -10.17 9.77 -9.63
C PHE A 237 -9.71 11.10 -9.05
N ILE A 238 -10.57 12.10 -9.01
CA ILE A 238 -10.29 13.42 -8.44
C ILE A 238 -9.95 13.33 -6.95
N PHE A 239 -10.78 12.62 -6.17
CA PHE A 239 -10.52 12.47 -4.74
C PHE A 239 -9.27 11.63 -4.47
N SER A 240 -9.01 10.60 -5.27
CA SER A 240 -7.77 9.84 -5.22
C SER A 240 -6.55 10.75 -5.47
N GLY A 241 -6.61 11.61 -6.49
CA GLY A 241 -5.56 12.60 -6.79
C GLY A 241 -5.36 13.62 -5.66
N PHE A 242 -6.42 14.01 -4.95
CA PHE A 242 -6.31 14.88 -3.77
C PHE A 242 -5.46 14.20 -2.68
N PHE A 243 -5.79 12.97 -2.30
CA PHE A 243 -5.04 12.29 -1.23
C PHE A 243 -3.62 11.89 -1.67
N ALA A 244 -3.41 11.60 -2.96
CA ALA A 244 -2.06 11.44 -3.50
C ALA A 244 -1.24 12.73 -3.35
N GLY A 245 -1.82 13.90 -3.67
CA GLY A 245 -1.19 15.20 -3.48
C GLY A 245 -0.89 15.52 -2.00
N VAL A 246 -1.79 15.13 -1.08
CA VAL A 246 -1.52 15.21 0.37
C VAL A 246 -0.31 14.37 0.76
N ALA A 247 -0.19 13.14 0.26
CA ALA A 247 0.97 12.28 0.52
C ALA A 247 2.27 12.90 -0.02
N GLY A 248 2.22 13.47 -1.23
CA GLY A 248 3.36 14.19 -1.83
C GLY A 248 3.80 15.41 -1.04
N ALA A 249 2.85 16.20 -0.54
CA ALA A 249 3.14 17.33 0.33
C ALA A 249 3.80 16.92 1.66
N LEU A 250 3.31 15.84 2.27
CA LEU A 250 3.92 15.30 3.49
C LEU A 250 5.31 14.72 3.22
N PHE A 251 5.53 14.14 2.04
CA PHE A 251 6.86 13.72 1.59
C PHE A 251 7.80 14.93 1.49
N ALA A 252 7.35 16.01 0.85
CA ALA A 252 8.08 17.26 0.74
C ALA A 252 8.48 17.84 2.12
N VAL A 253 7.54 17.86 3.06
CA VAL A 253 7.79 18.31 4.44
C VAL A 253 8.77 17.40 5.19
N ASN A 254 8.70 16.08 4.96
CA ASN A 254 9.55 15.13 5.69
C ASN A 254 11.00 15.11 5.21
N TYR A 255 11.21 15.18 3.89
CA TYR A 255 12.53 15.03 3.28
C TYR A 255 13.16 16.35 2.83
N GLU A 256 12.37 17.42 2.74
CA GLU A 256 12.82 18.76 2.32
C GLU A 256 13.50 18.81 0.95
N ILE A 257 13.29 17.76 0.15
CA ILE A 257 13.77 17.64 -1.22
C ILE A 257 12.78 16.82 -2.05
N LEU A 258 12.60 17.22 -3.31
CA LEU A 258 11.85 16.48 -4.32
C LEU A 258 12.63 16.48 -5.63
N THR A 259 12.71 15.31 -6.24
CA THR A 259 13.37 15.07 -7.51
C THR A 259 12.41 14.48 -8.54
N GLU A 260 12.84 14.32 -9.78
CA GLU A 260 12.05 13.65 -10.82
C GLU A 260 11.63 12.23 -10.43
N GLU A 261 12.43 11.53 -9.63
CA GLU A 261 12.15 10.17 -9.17
C GLU A 261 10.80 10.03 -8.46
N ASN A 262 10.33 11.13 -7.85
CA ASN A 262 9.03 11.15 -7.17
C ASN A 262 7.83 11.18 -8.15
N LEU A 263 8.08 11.40 -9.44
CA LEU A 263 7.07 11.47 -10.51
C LEU A 263 7.06 10.23 -11.41
N ASN A 264 8.13 9.44 -11.41
CA ASN A 264 8.40 8.44 -12.42
C ASN A 264 7.51 7.17 -12.31
N LEU A 265 7.61 6.30 -13.32
CA LEU A 265 6.88 5.04 -13.40
C LEU A 265 7.26 4.08 -12.25
N VAL A 266 8.51 4.09 -11.80
CA VAL A 266 8.99 3.20 -10.72
C VAL A 266 8.22 3.47 -9.43
N GLN A 267 8.02 4.74 -9.09
CA GLN A 267 7.22 5.14 -7.92
C GLN A 267 5.74 4.76 -8.06
N SER A 268 5.17 4.92 -9.26
CA SER A 268 3.80 4.47 -9.56
C SER A 268 3.67 2.94 -9.48
N GLY A 269 4.66 2.20 -9.94
CA GLY A 269 4.73 0.74 -9.85
C GLY A 269 4.89 0.26 -8.41
N THR A 270 5.68 0.96 -7.61
CA THR A 270 5.89 0.66 -6.19
C THR A 270 4.58 0.77 -5.40
N ILE A 271 3.82 1.84 -5.58
CA ILE A 271 2.56 2.01 -4.86
C ILE A 271 1.49 1.01 -5.31
N LEU A 272 1.48 0.65 -6.59
CA LEU A 272 0.66 -0.43 -7.12
C LEU A 272 1.02 -1.75 -6.43
N MET A 273 2.30 -2.09 -6.38
CA MET A 273 2.81 -3.32 -5.75
C MET A 273 2.42 -3.37 -4.26
N ILE A 274 2.61 -2.27 -3.52
CA ILE A 274 2.20 -2.14 -2.11
C ILE A 274 0.70 -2.41 -1.93
N THR A 275 -0.13 -1.83 -2.79
CA THR A 275 -1.58 -1.96 -2.71
C THR A 275 -2.04 -3.40 -3.00
N PHE A 276 -1.46 -4.06 -4.00
CA PHE A 276 -1.75 -5.47 -4.28
C PHE A 276 -1.23 -6.40 -3.18
N LEU A 277 0.01 -6.18 -2.71
CA LEU A 277 0.59 -6.95 -1.60
C LEU A 277 -0.30 -6.89 -0.36
N GLY A 278 -0.79 -5.70 -0.05
CA GLY A 278 -1.70 -5.49 1.07
C GLY A 278 -3.08 -6.10 0.86
N GLY A 279 -3.62 -6.03 -0.36
CA GLY A 279 -4.92 -6.56 -0.75
C GLY A 279 -5.92 -5.49 -1.15
N VAL A 280 -6.11 -5.35 -2.45
CA VAL A 280 -6.97 -4.34 -3.11
C VAL A 280 -8.44 -4.42 -2.70
N GLY A 281 -8.95 -5.62 -2.35
CA GLY A 281 -10.36 -5.83 -1.97
C GLY A 281 -10.76 -5.28 -0.60
N PHE A 282 -9.79 -4.90 0.23
CA PHE A 282 -10.01 -4.46 1.61
C PHE A 282 -9.54 -3.03 1.82
N PHE A 283 -10.32 -2.23 2.56
CA PHE A 283 -9.93 -0.86 2.86
C PHE A 283 -8.60 -0.79 3.66
N PHE A 284 -8.41 -1.68 4.60
CA PHE A 284 -7.19 -1.74 5.42
C PHE A 284 -6.03 -2.52 4.77
N GLY A 285 -6.27 -3.17 3.62
CA GLY A 285 -5.25 -3.91 2.89
C GLY A 285 -3.99 -3.09 2.60
N PRO A 286 -4.10 -1.93 1.94
CA PRO A 286 -2.96 -1.07 1.64
C PRO A 286 -2.17 -0.61 2.87
N ILE A 287 -2.82 -0.50 4.04
CA ILE A 287 -2.13 -0.17 5.29
C ILE A 287 -1.13 -1.29 5.65
N ILE A 288 -1.59 -2.55 5.60
CA ILE A 288 -0.74 -3.71 5.86
C ILE A 288 0.37 -3.80 4.80
N GLY A 289 0.01 -3.61 3.52
CA GLY A 289 0.96 -3.62 2.42
C GLY A 289 2.07 -2.57 2.58
N ALA A 290 1.71 -1.33 2.94
CA ALA A 290 2.66 -0.25 3.16
C ALA A 290 3.60 -0.52 4.33
N VAL A 291 3.07 -1.01 5.46
CA VAL A 291 3.90 -1.36 6.63
C VAL A 291 4.87 -2.49 6.28
N VAL A 292 4.38 -3.58 5.69
CA VAL A 292 5.22 -4.74 5.34
C VAL A 292 6.25 -4.36 4.29
N PHE A 293 5.86 -3.64 3.25
CA PHE A 293 6.78 -3.20 2.19
C PHE A 293 7.87 -2.29 2.74
N THR A 294 7.52 -1.25 3.52
CA THR A 294 8.51 -0.31 4.05
C THR A 294 9.48 -1.00 5.01
N LEU A 295 8.99 -1.93 5.85
CA LEU A 295 9.86 -2.73 6.71
C LEU A 295 10.81 -3.62 5.90
N LEU A 296 10.29 -4.33 4.91
CA LEU A 296 11.10 -5.19 4.04
C LEU A 296 12.14 -4.36 3.28
N GLN A 297 11.73 -3.24 2.66
CA GLN A 297 12.64 -2.34 1.97
C GLN A 297 13.77 -1.87 2.91
N THR A 298 13.42 -1.37 4.09
CA THR A 298 14.40 -0.84 5.04
C THR A 298 15.34 -1.92 5.57
N VAL A 299 14.81 -3.09 5.94
CA VAL A 299 15.64 -4.15 6.53
C VAL A 299 16.48 -4.85 5.46
N LEU A 300 15.89 -5.17 4.29
CA LEU A 300 16.60 -5.89 3.23
C LEU A 300 17.64 -5.02 2.54
N SER A 301 17.36 -3.72 2.31
CA SER A 301 18.33 -2.83 1.65
C SER A 301 19.60 -2.60 2.47
N LEU A 302 19.55 -2.82 3.79
CA LEU A 302 20.74 -2.77 4.65
C LEU A 302 21.55 -4.08 4.60
N GLN A 303 20.97 -5.18 4.13
CA GLN A 303 21.58 -6.50 4.14
C GLN A 303 22.05 -6.96 2.76
N THR A 304 21.36 -6.51 1.71
CA THR A 304 21.63 -6.95 0.33
C THR A 304 21.25 -5.90 -0.69
N GLU A 305 22.04 -5.81 -1.76
CA GLU A 305 21.70 -5.01 -2.95
C GLU A 305 20.53 -5.61 -3.75
N LEU A 306 20.27 -6.90 -3.56
CA LEU A 306 19.21 -7.66 -4.25
C LEU A 306 17.82 -7.52 -3.60
N TRP A 307 17.65 -6.59 -2.65
CA TRP A 307 16.38 -6.42 -1.93
C TRP A 307 15.15 -6.27 -2.85
N GLN A 308 15.30 -5.61 -4.00
CA GLN A 308 14.22 -5.43 -4.99
C GLN A 308 13.76 -6.77 -5.59
N LEU A 309 14.70 -7.69 -5.85
CA LEU A 309 14.39 -9.03 -6.35
C LEU A 309 13.54 -9.81 -5.34
N TYR A 310 13.89 -9.76 -4.06
CA TYR A 310 13.13 -10.47 -3.01
C TYR A 310 11.75 -9.89 -2.80
N VAL A 311 11.63 -8.56 -2.79
CA VAL A 311 10.33 -7.89 -2.69
C VAL A 311 9.48 -8.16 -3.93
N GLY A 312 10.07 -8.16 -5.13
CA GLY A 312 9.39 -8.53 -6.36
C GLY A 312 8.92 -9.99 -6.37
N ALA A 313 9.77 -10.92 -5.90
CA ALA A 313 9.41 -12.32 -5.76
C ALA A 313 8.26 -12.53 -4.75
N LEU A 314 8.30 -11.83 -3.61
CA LEU A 314 7.20 -11.84 -2.63
C LEU A 314 5.90 -11.32 -3.24
N PHE A 315 5.98 -10.23 -4.02
CA PHE A 315 4.82 -9.68 -4.71
C PHE A 315 4.21 -10.69 -5.68
N VAL A 316 5.02 -11.31 -6.55
CA VAL A 316 4.56 -12.33 -7.51
C VAL A 316 3.93 -13.51 -6.76
N ALA A 317 4.59 -14.00 -5.72
CA ALA A 317 4.06 -15.09 -4.89
C ALA A 317 2.71 -14.69 -4.26
N THR A 318 2.60 -13.48 -3.72
CA THR A 318 1.35 -13.00 -3.11
C THR A 318 0.22 -12.93 -4.14
N VAL A 319 0.46 -12.35 -5.31
CA VAL A 319 -0.57 -12.22 -6.36
C VAL A 319 -1.01 -13.60 -6.91
N MET A 320 -0.07 -14.55 -7.05
CA MET A 320 -0.37 -15.89 -7.57
C MET A 320 -1.12 -16.78 -6.56
N TYR A 321 -0.71 -16.75 -5.29
CA TYR A 321 -1.24 -17.66 -4.28
C TYR A 321 -2.31 -17.03 -3.38
N PHE A 322 -2.29 -15.72 -3.21
CA PHE A 322 -3.17 -14.97 -2.32
C PHE A 322 -3.80 -13.77 -3.03
N PRO A 323 -4.80 -13.99 -3.92
CA PRO A 323 -5.40 -12.90 -4.73
C PRO A 323 -6.07 -11.80 -3.88
N GLY A 324 -6.39 -12.07 -2.60
CA GLY A 324 -6.83 -11.09 -1.62
C GLY A 324 -5.70 -10.33 -0.93
N GLY A 325 -4.44 -10.58 -1.27
CA GLY A 325 -3.27 -10.03 -0.60
C GLY A 325 -3.13 -10.48 0.87
N LEU A 326 -2.25 -9.83 1.61
CA LEU A 326 -2.04 -10.12 3.04
C LEU A 326 -3.30 -9.90 3.88
N ALA A 327 -4.12 -8.89 3.55
CA ALA A 327 -5.41 -8.69 4.20
C ALA A 327 -6.36 -9.86 3.96
N GLY A 328 -6.38 -10.43 2.75
CA GLY A 328 -7.13 -11.62 2.43
C GLY A 328 -6.71 -12.81 3.28
N VAL A 329 -5.39 -13.02 3.42
CA VAL A 329 -4.84 -14.06 4.31
C VAL A 329 -5.32 -13.88 5.76
N LEU A 330 -5.34 -12.67 6.28
CA LEU A 330 -5.85 -12.40 7.63
C LEU A 330 -7.37 -12.67 7.72
N MET A 331 -8.14 -12.23 6.73
CA MET A 331 -9.60 -12.37 6.75
C MET A 331 -10.07 -13.80 6.58
N MET A 332 -9.33 -14.65 5.86
CA MET A 332 -9.69 -16.07 5.70
C MET A 332 -9.56 -16.86 7.01
N HIS A 333 -8.82 -16.35 8.01
CA HIS A 333 -8.71 -16.98 9.34
C HIS A 333 -9.86 -16.61 10.30
N VAL A 334 -10.64 -15.56 9.96
CA VAL A 334 -11.74 -15.10 10.82
C VAL A 334 -12.78 -16.19 11.14
N PRO A 335 -13.21 -17.06 10.19
CA PRO A 335 -14.13 -18.15 10.50
C PRO A 335 -13.53 -19.13 11.52
N ALA A 336 -12.29 -19.58 11.31
CA ALA A 336 -11.59 -20.51 12.22
C ALA A 336 -11.48 -19.94 13.66
N ILE A 337 -11.24 -18.62 13.78
CA ILE A 337 -11.20 -17.93 15.08
C ILE A 337 -12.61 -17.88 15.71
N LYS A 338 -13.65 -17.56 14.94
CA LYS A 338 -15.04 -17.50 15.41
C LYS A 338 -15.56 -18.85 15.88
N PHE A 339 -15.15 -19.94 15.23
CA PHE A 339 -15.50 -21.30 15.62
C PHE A 339 -14.63 -21.87 16.75
N GLY A 340 -13.66 -21.08 17.25
CA GLY A 340 -12.74 -21.53 18.31
C GLY A 340 -11.73 -22.60 17.86
N LYS A 341 -11.64 -22.89 16.55
CA LYS A 341 -10.82 -23.97 15.97
C LYS A 341 -9.42 -23.48 15.52
N ALA A 342 -9.07 -22.20 15.75
CA ALA A 342 -7.79 -21.63 15.33
C ALA A 342 -6.55 -22.42 15.87
N ARG A 343 -6.66 -23.09 17.01
CA ARG A 343 -5.60 -23.93 17.57
C ARG A 343 -5.25 -25.14 16.69
N LEU A 344 -6.20 -25.65 15.92
CA LEU A 344 -5.97 -26.79 15.01
C LEU A 344 -4.98 -26.42 13.90
N LEU A 345 -4.94 -25.14 13.51
CA LEU A 345 -4.06 -24.63 12.47
C LEU A 345 -2.60 -24.44 12.92
N LEU A 346 -2.35 -24.27 14.23
CA LEU A 346 -1.04 -23.87 14.74
C LEU A 346 0.06 -24.88 14.39
N MET A 347 -0.16 -26.17 14.70
CA MET A 347 0.82 -27.22 14.44
C MET A 347 1.07 -27.50 12.96
N PRO A 348 0.04 -27.62 12.10
CA PRO A 348 0.23 -27.73 10.66
C PRO A 348 0.97 -26.55 10.05
N TYR A 349 0.69 -25.32 10.50
CA TYR A 349 1.42 -24.14 10.05
C TYR A 349 2.89 -24.18 10.44
N ILE A 350 3.21 -24.48 11.69
CA ILE A 350 4.61 -24.60 12.13
C ILE A 350 5.34 -25.63 11.28
N LYS A 351 4.73 -26.81 11.07
CA LYS A 351 5.34 -27.90 10.31
C LYS A 351 5.54 -27.59 8.82
N THR A 352 4.77 -26.65 8.25
CA THR A 352 4.84 -26.31 6.83
C THR A 352 5.58 -25.00 6.59
N LEU A 353 5.32 -23.95 7.39
CA LEU A 353 5.94 -22.63 7.19
C LEU A 353 7.43 -22.62 7.55
N ILE A 354 7.84 -23.32 8.62
CA ILE A 354 9.27 -23.37 8.96
C ILE A 354 10.10 -23.98 7.83
N PRO A 355 9.75 -25.16 7.26
CA PRO A 355 10.45 -25.68 6.09
C PRO A 355 10.40 -24.77 4.85
N ILE A 356 9.30 -24.05 4.60
CA ILE A 356 9.23 -23.07 3.52
C ILE A 356 10.27 -21.95 3.74
N VAL A 357 10.35 -21.40 4.96
CA VAL A 357 11.34 -20.37 5.29
C VAL A 357 12.78 -20.90 5.15
N ILE A 358 13.05 -22.09 5.64
CA ILE A 358 14.37 -22.73 5.50
C ILE A 358 14.72 -22.92 4.02
N GLY A 359 13.78 -23.42 3.21
CA GLY A 359 13.97 -23.59 1.78
C GLY A 359 14.20 -22.26 1.05
N ALA A 360 13.45 -21.22 1.41
CA ALA A 360 13.61 -19.88 0.87
C ALA A 360 14.98 -19.27 1.23
N LEU A 361 15.45 -19.45 2.47
CA LEU A 361 16.78 -19.02 2.88
C LEU A 361 17.90 -19.76 2.11
N GLY A 362 17.72 -21.06 1.82
CA GLY A 362 18.64 -21.81 0.97
C GLY A 362 18.70 -21.25 -0.46
N ILE A 363 17.54 -20.91 -1.06
CA ILE A 363 17.48 -20.28 -2.38
C ILE A 363 18.13 -18.90 -2.34
N ALA A 364 17.81 -18.08 -1.33
CA ALA A 364 18.40 -16.76 -1.16
C ALA A 364 19.93 -16.85 -1.06
N SER A 365 20.45 -17.81 -0.29
CA SER A 365 21.92 -18.05 -0.20
C SER A 365 22.54 -18.34 -1.56
N LEU A 366 21.88 -19.18 -2.39
CA LEU A 366 22.37 -19.47 -3.74
C LEU A 366 22.38 -18.21 -4.62
N ILE A 367 21.33 -17.40 -4.57
CA ILE A 367 21.21 -16.16 -5.34
C ILE A 367 22.30 -15.16 -4.91
N GLU A 368 22.51 -14.97 -3.62
CA GLU A 368 23.54 -14.06 -3.09
C GLU A 368 24.96 -14.53 -3.48
N MET A 369 25.23 -15.81 -3.41
CA MET A 369 26.53 -16.35 -3.85
C MET A 369 26.74 -16.17 -5.35
N ILE A 370 25.70 -16.38 -6.19
CA ILE A 370 25.79 -16.10 -7.64
C ILE A 370 26.11 -14.63 -7.87
N PHE A 371 25.40 -13.75 -7.18
CA PHE A 371 25.58 -12.30 -7.31
C PHE A 371 26.99 -11.88 -6.88
N HIS A 372 27.48 -12.41 -5.74
CA HIS A 372 28.82 -12.13 -5.24
C HIS A 372 29.91 -12.56 -6.21
N VAL A 373 29.85 -13.81 -6.73
CA VAL A 373 30.84 -14.32 -7.72
C VAL A 373 30.90 -13.47 -8.98
N TRP A 374 29.77 -12.84 -9.39
CA TRP A 374 29.73 -12.05 -10.61
C TRP A 374 30.11 -10.57 -10.42
N HIS A 375 29.97 -10.03 -9.19
CA HIS A 375 30.12 -8.60 -8.91
C HIS A 375 31.23 -8.29 -7.90
N ALA A 376 31.87 -9.31 -7.31
CA ALA A 376 32.93 -9.07 -6.32
C ALA A 376 34.09 -8.23 -6.92
N PRO A 377 34.42 -7.10 -6.30
CA PRO A 377 35.54 -6.27 -6.77
C PRO A 377 36.86 -7.00 -6.60
N ASN A 378 37.69 -7.00 -7.64
CA ASN A 378 39.06 -7.52 -7.59
C ASN A 378 39.25 -8.99 -7.20
N GLY A 379 38.22 -9.85 -7.37
CA GLY A 379 38.29 -11.27 -7.04
C GLY A 379 38.30 -11.56 -5.54
N ASP A 380 37.57 -10.74 -4.77
CA ASP A 380 37.38 -10.99 -3.36
C ASP A 380 36.61 -12.31 -3.19
N GLU A 381 37.28 -13.31 -2.64
CA GLU A 381 36.74 -14.68 -2.49
C GLU A 381 35.88 -14.81 -1.23
N GLU A 382 36.09 -13.92 -0.23
CA GLU A 382 35.38 -13.96 1.05
C GLU A 382 34.05 -13.23 0.97
N MET A 383 32.96 -13.96 1.29
CA MET A 383 31.60 -13.43 1.39
C MET A 383 31.08 -13.58 2.81
N THR A 384 30.44 -12.53 3.32
CA THR A 384 29.72 -12.59 4.60
C THR A 384 28.23 -12.73 4.37
N LEU A 385 27.64 -13.86 4.75
CA LEU A 385 26.22 -14.13 4.67
C LEU A 385 25.70 -14.67 6.01
N PHE A 386 24.57 -14.15 6.52
CA PHE A 386 23.99 -14.54 7.82
C PHE A 386 25.03 -14.59 8.96
N TRP A 387 25.86 -13.55 9.07
CA TRP A 387 26.93 -13.39 10.10
C TRP A 387 28.06 -14.44 10.02
N THR A 388 28.14 -15.21 8.94
CA THR A 388 29.24 -16.16 8.69
C THR A 388 30.03 -15.71 7.47
N THR A 389 31.37 -15.68 7.60
CA THR A 389 32.30 -15.44 6.48
C THR A 389 32.76 -16.77 5.92
N PHE A 390 32.69 -16.92 4.62
CA PHE A 390 33.16 -18.11 3.90
C PHE A 390 33.61 -17.72 2.48
N ASP A 391 34.43 -18.57 1.87
CA ASP A 391 34.84 -18.40 0.49
C ASP A 391 33.76 -18.87 -0.47
N SER A 392 33.28 -17.93 -1.31
CA SER A 392 32.20 -18.16 -2.28
C SER A 392 32.63 -19.02 -3.49
N HIS A 393 33.93 -19.22 -3.72
CA HIS A 393 34.47 -20.02 -4.82
C HIS A 393 34.64 -21.51 -4.42
N THR A 394 34.51 -21.83 -3.14
CA THR A 394 34.53 -23.23 -2.67
C THR A 394 33.19 -23.92 -2.92
N VAL A 395 33.24 -25.24 -3.20
CA VAL A 395 32.01 -26.02 -3.53
C VAL A 395 31.12 -26.25 -2.30
N MET A 396 31.71 -26.25 -1.09
CA MET A 396 30.99 -26.65 0.13
C MET A 396 29.79 -25.73 0.47
N PRO A 397 29.90 -24.39 0.47
CA PRO A 397 28.76 -23.51 0.72
C PRO A 397 27.60 -23.70 -0.29
N TRP A 398 27.92 -23.95 -1.56
CA TRP A 398 26.91 -24.23 -2.60
C TRP A 398 26.15 -25.52 -2.35
N LEU A 399 26.87 -26.60 -1.94
CA LEU A 399 26.23 -27.85 -1.59
C LEU A 399 25.32 -27.68 -0.37
N ILE A 400 25.78 -26.96 0.67
CA ILE A 400 24.98 -26.70 1.87
C ILE A 400 23.72 -25.92 1.52
N ALA A 401 23.86 -24.82 0.80
CA ALA A 401 22.70 -24.00 0.39
C ALA A 401 21.73 -24.78 -0.49
N GLY A 402 22.24 -25.61 -1.44
CA GLY A 402 21.42 -26.46 -2.28
C GLY A 402 20.68 -27.55 -1.50
N ILE A 403 21.32 -28.18 -0.54
CA ILE A 403 20.70 -29.18 0.35
C ILE A 403 19.64 -28.53 1.23
N VAL A 404 19.93 -27.36 1.82
CA VAL A 404 18.98 -26.62 2.66
C VAL A 404 17.73 -26.23 1.83
N ALA A 405 17.94 -25.74 0.61
CA ALA A 405 16.84 -25.43 -0.30
C ALA A 405 15.99 -26.66 -0.64
N ALA A 406 16.66 -27.77 -1.07
CA ALA A 406 15.96 -28.98 -1.48
C ALA A 406 15.22 -29.66 -0.32
N VAL A 407 15.85 -29.77 0.86
CA VAL A 407 15.24 -30.36 2.06
C VAL A 407 14.08 -29.49 2.56
N GLY A 408 14.29 -28.18 2.66
CA GLY A 408 13.23 -27.24 3.09
C GLY A 408 11.99 -27.34 2.20
N LEU A 409 12.15 -27.24 0.88
CA LEU A 409 11.05 -27.34 -0.06
C LEU A 409 10.44 -28.75 -0.12
N GLY A 410 11.27 -29.81 -0.01
CA GLY A 410 10.80 -31.19 0.02
C GLY A 410 9.91 -31.47 1.23
N VAL A 411 10.33 -31.04 2.43
CA VAL A 411 9.54 -31.18 3.67
C VAL A 411 8.25 -30.31 3.59
N ALA A 412 8.35 -29.09 3.09
CA ALA A 412 7.19 -28.21 2.91
C ALA A 412 6.13 -28.87 2.00
N ARG A 413 6.57 -29.46 0.87
CA ARG A 413 5.69 -30.18 -0.04
C ARG A 413 5.05 -31.42 0.60
N ALA A 414 5.80 -32.15 1.42
CA ALA A 414 5.29 -33.33 2.12
C ALA A 414 4.26 -32.98 3.21
N THR A 415 4.40 -31.81 3.85
CA THR A 415 3.50 -31.38 4.94
C THR A 415 2.30 -30.55 4.43
N ALA A 416 2.33 -30.04 3.21
CA ALA A 416 1.26 -29.23 2.62
C ALA A 416 -0.13 -29.92 2.62
N PRO A 417 -0.29 -31.24 2.33
CA PRO A 417 -1.58 -31.91 2.39
C PRO A 417 -2.21 -31.86 3.80
N ALA A 418 -1.42 -32.15 4.84
CA ALA A 418 -1.88 -32.11 6.23
C ALA A 418 -2.29 -30.70 6.66
N MET A 419 -1.62 -29.66 6.14
CA MET A 419 -2.00 -28.27 6.37
C MET A 419 -3.37 -27.98 5.71
N LYS A 420 -3.60 -28.48 4.49
CA LYS A 420 -4.86 -28.29 3.77
C LYS A 420 -6.03 -28.99 4.50
N GLU A 421 -5.85 -30.22 4.94
CA GLU A 421 -6.86 -30.96 5.71
C GLU A 421 -7.23 -30.21 7.01
N ALA A 422 -6.23 -29.78 7.78
CA ALA A 422 -6.47 -28.98 8.99
C ALA A 422 -7.16 -27.65 8.70
N TRP A 423 -6.87 -27.05 7.54
CA TRP A 423 -7.54 -25.83 7.08
C TRP A 423 -9.02 -26.09 6.79
N ASP A 424 -9.33 -27.14 6.06
CA ASP A 424 -10.72 -27.52 5.70
C ASP A 424 -11.51 -27.87 6.98
N GLU A 425 -10.92 -28.59 7.92
CA GLU A 425 -11.52 -28.92 9.22
C GLU A 425 -11.79 -27.67 10.08
N ALA A 426 -10.87 -26.72 10.10
CA ALA A 426 -11.00 -25.50 10.89
C ALA A 426 -12.09 -24.57 10.36
N ASN A 427 -12.33 -24.57 9.05
CA ASN A 427 -13.29 -23.69 8.38
C ASN A 427 -14.65 -24.33 8.10
N THR A 428 -14.81 -25.66 8.24
CA THR A 428 -16.11 -26.30 8.21
C THR A 428 -16.88 -25.94 9.49
N ALA A 429 -18.10 -25.40 9.32
CA ALA A 429 -19.04 -25.28 10.41
C ALA A 429 -19.25 -26.69 10.98
N GLY A 430 -18.78 -26.92 12.20
CA GLY A 430 -19.12 -28.17 12.87
C GLY A 430 -20.63 -28.27 12.93
N ASP A 431 -21.18 -29.37 12.48
CA ASP A 431 -22.55 -29.74 12.81
C ASP A 431 -22.64 -29.63 14.33
N VAL A 432 -23.35 -28.60 14.79
CA VAL A 432 -23.67 -28.42 16.19
C VAL A 432 -24.70 -29.48 16.46
N SER A 433 -24.26 -30.66 16.92
CA SER A 433 -25.12 -31.67 17.52
C SER A 433 -25.66 -31.16 18.87
#